data_2525a9f5ad1b7f9482a836d4a3c903e8
#
_entry.id   2525a9f5ad1b7f9482a836d4a3c903e8
#
_cell.length_a   1.000
_cell.length_b   1.000
_cell.length_c   1.000
_cell.angle_alpha   90.00
_cell.angle_beta   90.00
_cell.angle_gamma   90.00
#
_symmetry.space_group_name_H-M   'P 1'
#
loop_
_entity.id
_entity.type
_entity.pdbx_description
1 polymer ?
#
loop_
_entity_poly.entity_id
_entity_poly.type
_entity_poly.pdbx_seq_one_letter_code
_entity_poly.pdbx_strand_id
1 'polypeptide(L)'
;MSQRVQSGGLQVAQALYDFVNNEALPDTGVTSEQFWAGFDAIVHDLAPKNRELLAKRDAIQEQIDAWHRERQGQAFDLEAYKGFLTEIGYLLPEGDDFSATTTNVDPEMATMAGPQLVVPVMNARFALNAANARWGSLYDALYGTDAISEEGGAEKSATYNPARGAKVIEFARSFLNDAAPLATGSHNDSTGYTIQNGKLVVTMRDGSETTLAEADKLVGYVGEEAQPTSILFVNNGLHFEVQIDRDTQIGKEDVAGIKDIVMESALTAIMDCEDSVAAVDSADKVVIYRNWLGLMKGDLTEEVAKGGKTFTRRINADREYTALDGSSIALKGRSLMFVRNVGHLMTNEAILDKDGNEVPEGIMDGVITTLISIHDVKGNGQFSNTKTGSTYIVKPKMHGPEEVAFANELFGRIEDALGLERFTMKMGIMDEERRTTVNLKECIRAAKERVVFINTGFLDRTGDEIHTSMEAGPMIRKGDMKAAAWIGAYENWNVDNGLLCGLQGRAQIGKGMW
;
A
#
# COMPACT_ATOMS: atom_id res chain seq x y z
N MET A 1 13.78 19.73 -28.49
CA MET A 1 12.67 20.14 -27.62
C MET A 1 11.45 19.36 -28.05
N SER A 2 10.76 18.69 -27.14
CA SER A 2 9.50 17.99 -27.42
C SER A 2 8.45 19.02 -27.87
N GLN A 3 7.59 18.64 -28.84
CA GLN A 3 6.47 19.48 -29.26
C GLN A 3 5.55 19.71 -28.05
N ARG A 4 5.07 20.96 -27.86
CA ARG A 4 4.20 21.33 -26.75
C ARG A 4 2.88 21.91 -27.24
N VAL A 5 1.83 21.69 -26.47
CA VAL A 5 0.51 22.25 -26.64
C VAL A 5 0.30 23.33 -25.59
N GLN A 6 -0.15 24.49 -26.00
CA GLN A 6 -0.55 25.57 -25.10
C GLN A 6 -1.97 25.29 -24.58
N SER A 7 -2.14 25.25 -23.27
CA SER A 7 -3.46 25.10 -22.62
C SER A 7 -3.55 26.07 -21.43
N GLY A 8 -4.26 27.17 -21.59
CA GLY A 8 -4.22 28.28 -20.64
C GLY A 8 -2.80 28.83 -20.48
N GLY A 9 -2.31 28.92 -19.26
CA GLY A 9 -0.93 29.27 -18.94
C GLY A 9 0.05 28.09 -18.98
N LEU A 10 -0.40 26.86 -19.23
CA LEU A 10 0.44 25.68 -19.25
C LEU A 10 0.98 25.37 -20.65
N GLN A 11 2.23 24.92 -20.73
CA GLN A 11 2.88 24.41 -21.93
C GLN A 11 3.08 22.90 -21.76
N VAL A 12 2.16 22.10 -22.23
CA VAL A 12 2.09 20.65 -22.01
C VAL A 12 2.82 19.91 -23.11
N ALA A 13 3.68 18.96 -22.79
CA ALA A 13 4.29 18.08 -23.79
C ALA A 13 3.21 17.32 -24.56
N GLN A 14 3.34 17.27 -25.91
CA GLN A 14 2.33 16.70 -26.81
C GLN A 14 1.89 15.29 -26.39
N ALA A 15 2.86 14.43 -26.04
CA ALA A 15 2.56 13.03 -25.65
C ALA A 15 1.66 12.96 -24.41
N LEU A 16 1.89 13.82 -23.42
CA LEU A 16 1.08 13.89 -22.20
C LEU A 16 -0.31 14.47 -22.50
N TYR A 17 -0.37 15.53 -23.31
CA TYR A 17 -1.64 16.15 -23.73
C TYR A 17 -2.52 15.14 -24.47
N ASP A 18 -1.95 14.39 -25.40
CA ASP A 18 -2.66 13.37 -26.18
C ASP A 18 -3.14 12.22 -25.29
N PHE A 19 -2.31 11.73 -24.38
CA PHE A 19 -2.70 10.69 -23.42
C PHE A 19 -3.88 11.16 -22.56
N VAL A 20 -3.81 12.35 -21.99
CA VAL A 20 -4.87 12.87 -21.13
C VAL A 20 -6.19 12.98 -21.90
N ASN A 21 -6.17 13.58 -23.11
CA ASN A 21 -7.41 13.82 -23.84
C ASN A 21 -8.00 12.58 -24.51
N ASN A 22 -7.15 11.65 -24.97
CA ASN A 22 -7.61 10.52 -25.77
C ASN A 22 -7.78 9.22 -24.97
N GLU A 23 -7.08 9.08 -23.81
CA GLU A 23 -7.09 7.85 -23.04
C GLU A 23 -7.65 8.03 -21.61
N ALA A 24 -7.25 9.10 -20.89
CA ALA A 24 -7.62 9.30 -19.50
C ALA A 24 -8.98 9.98 -19.30
N LEU A 25 -9.29 11.03 -20.05
CA LEU A 25 -10.55 11.80 -19.93
C LEU A 25 -11.81 11.05 -20.41
N PRO A 26 -11.80 10.24 -21.50
CA PRO A 26 -13.01 9.57 -21.95
C PRO A 26 -13.69 8.80 -20.81
N ASP A 27 -15.02 8.86 -20.75
CA ASP A 27 -15.90 8.21 -19.75
C ASP A 27 -15.81 8.75 -18.31
N THR A 28 -14.91 9.71 -18.02
CA THR A 28 -14.83 10.32 -16.69
C THR A 28 -15.95 11.33 -16.42
N GLY A 29 -16.59 11.87 -17.46
CA GLY A 29 -17.53 12.97 -17.36
C GLY A 29 -16.89 14.34 -17.11
N VAL A 30 -15.56 14.41 -17.09
CA VAL A 30 -14.79 15.67 -17.03
C VAL A 30 -14.45 16.09 -18.46
N THR A 31 -14.76 17.32 -18.83
CA THR A 31 -14.41 17.83 -20.18
C THR A 31 -12.94 18.22 -20.23
N SER A 32 -12.35 18.19 -21.43
CA SER A 32 -10.98 18.67 -21.65
C SER A 32 -10.79 20.12 -21.19
N GLU A 33 -11.74 20.98 -21.51
CA GLU A 33 -11.71 22.39 -21.10
C GLU A 33 -11.72 22.55 -19.57
N GLN A 34 -12.62 21.85 -18.88
CA GLN A 34 -12.70 21.84 -17.41
C GLN A 34 -11.39 21.34 -16.79
N PHE A 35 -10.86 20.21 -17.28
CA PHE A 35 -9.63 19.61 -16.78
C PHE A 35 -8.45 20.59 -16.88
N TRP A 36 -8.18 21.09 -18.09
CA TRP A 36 -7.01 21.93 -18.30
C TRP A 36 -7.12 23.31 -17.63
N ALA A 37 -8.32 23.90 -17.58
CA ALA A 37 -8.55 25.13 -16.84
C ALA A 37 -8.36 24.96 -15.33
N GLY A 38 -8.84 23.83 -14.77
CA GLY A 38 -8.64 23.49 -13.36
C GLY A 38 -7.16 23.24 -13.05
N PHE A 39 -6.47 22.50 -13.90
CA PHE A 39 -5.05 22.23 -13.73
C PHE A 39 -4.20 23.49 -13.80
N ASP A 40 -4.46 24.38 -14.78
CA ASP A 40 -3.80 25.67 -14.92
C ASP A 40 -3.95 26.52 -13.64
N ALA A 41 -5.16 26.62 -13.12
CA ALA A 41 -5.43 27.34 -11.88
C ALA A 41 -4.70 26.72 -10.68
N ILE A 42 -4.71 25.40 -10.54
CA ILE A 42 -4.00 24.70 -9.44
C ILE A 42 -2.51 25.00 -9.50
N VAL A 43 -1.88 24.89 -10.67
CA VAL A 43 -0.43 25.12 -10.82
C VAL A 43 -0.09 26.55 -10.45
N HIS A 44 -0.78 27.53 -11.01
CA HIS A 44 -0.43 28.95 -10.80
C HIS A 44 -0.71 29.43 -9.38
N ASP A 45 -1.72 28.86 -8.70
CA ASP A 45 -2.02 29.20 -7.30
C ASP A 45 -1.10 28.48 -6.30
N LEU A 46 -0.76 27.21 -6.56
CA LEU A 46 -0.10 26.36 -5.56
C LEU A 46 1.40 26.17 -5.78
N ALA A 47 1.93 26.29 -7.01
CA ALA A 47 3.37 26.17 -7.21
C ALA A 47 4.19 27.26 -6.48
N PRO A 48 3.73 28.52 -6.33
CA PRO A 48 4.40 29.50 -5.47
C PRO A 48 4.47 29.05 -4.00
N LYS A 49 3.36 28.57 -3.43
CA LYS A 49 3.31 28.06 -2.06
C LYS A 49 4.25 26.86 -1.86
N ASN A 50 4.31 25.96 -2.85
CA ASN A 50 5.24 24.82 -2.83
C ASN A 50 6.70 25.31 -2.73
N ARG A 51 7.08 26.32 -3.54
CA ARG A 51 8.43 26.91 -3.48
C ARG A 51 8.73 27.58 -2.12
N GLU A 52 7.76 28.26 -1.54
CA GLU A 52 7.90 28.86 -0.19
C GLU A 52 8.16 27.81 0.89
N LEU A 53 7.44 26.67 0.84
CA LEU A 53 7.66 25.56 1.78
C LEU A 53 9.04 24.93 1.62
N LEU A 54 9.53 24.78 0.38
CA LEU A 54 10.89 24.28 0.12
C LEU A 54 11.95 25.27 0.62
N ALA A 55 11.80 26.56 0.37
CA ALA A 55 12.70 27.60 0.89
C ALA A 55 12.72 27.61 2.43
N LYS A 56 11.57 27.31 3.06
CA LYS A 56 11.50 27.16 4.53
C LYS A 56 12.28 25.96 5.03
N ARG A 57 12.29 24.82 4.30
CA ARG A 57 13.16 23.66 4.64
C ARG A 57 14.63 24.09 4.69
N ASP A 58 15.09 24.75 3.64
CA ASP A 58 16.49 25.20 3.51
C ASP A 58 16.86 26.16 4.64
N ALA A 59 16.02 27.16 4.88
CA ALA A 59 16.25 28.15 5.94
C ALA A 59 16.31 27.53 7.36
N ILE A 60 15.48 26.52 7.63
CA ILE A 60 15.51 25.80 8.90
C ILE A 60 16.81 24.96 9.01
N GLN A 61 17.20 24.26 7.93
CA GLN A 61 18.41 23.45 7.93
C GLN A 61 19.66 24.31 8.12
N GLU A 62 19.76 25.45 7.48
CA GLU A 62 20.85 26.41 7.68
C GLU A 62 20.99 26.85 9.14
N GLN A 63 19.88 27.09 9.83
CA GLN A 63 19.89 27.45 11.25
C GLN A 63 20.35 26.27 12.13
N ILE A 64 19.90 25.04 11.84
CA ILE A 64 20.34 23.85 12.58
C ILE A 64 21.84 23.61 12.37
N ASP A 65 22.32 23.74 11.15
CA ASP A 65 23.74 23.61 10.82
C ASP A 65 24.59 24.65 11.57
N ALA A 66 24.17 25.91 11.58
CA ALA A 66 24.85 26.98 12.30
C ALA A 66 24.89 26.70 13.80
N TRP A 67 23.78 26.25 14.40
CA TRP A 67 23.70 25.90 15.83
C TRP A 67 24.70 24.81 16.21
N HIS A 68 24.86 23.78 15.38
CA HIS A 68 25.83 22.70 15.59
C HIS A 68 27.28 23.16 15.39
N ARG A 69 27.55 23.95 14.34
CA ARG A 69 28.91 24.48 14.08
C ARG A 69 29.42 25.33 15.22
N GLU A 70 28.58 26.19 15.79
CA GLU A 70 28.93 27.04 16.92
C GLU A 70 29.25 26.25 18.20
N ARG A 71 28.78 25.01 18.31
CA ARG A 71 28.93 24.16 19.49
C ARG A 71 29.84 22.96 19.28
N GLN A 72 30.61 22.95 18.21
CA GLN A 72 31.58 21.88 17.96
C GLN A 72 32.55 21.74 19.14
N GLY A 73 32.77 20.48 19.58
CA GLY A 73 33.64 20.16 20.70
C GLY A 73 33.06 20.45 22.10
N GLN A 74 31.83 20.95 22.19
CA GLN A 74 31.14 21.12 23.47
C GLN A 74 30.29 19.87 23.77
N ALA A 75 29.99 19.67 25.06
CA ALA A 75 29.03 18.63 25.44
C ALA A 75 27.63 18.98 24.90
N PHE A 76 26.92 17.97 24.38
CA PHE A 76 25.57 18.17 23.86
C PHE A 76 24.58 18.47 24.99
N ASP A 77 23.85 19.57 24.87
CA ASP A 77 22.79 19.98 25.77
C ASP A 77 21.42 19.81 25.08
N LEU A 78 20.71 18.75 25.48
CA LEU A 78 19.43 18.40 24.89
C LEU A 78 18.36 19.47 25.13
N GLU A 79 18.31 20.07 26.32
CA GLU A 79 17.28 21.08 26.64
C GLU A 79 17.53 22.38 25.88
N ALA A 80 18.79 22.81 25.76
CA ALA A 80 19.16 23.94 24.93
C ALA A 80 18.82 23.69 23.45
N TYR A 81 19.05 22.46 22.94
CA TYR A 81 18.70 22.10 21.57
C TYR A 81 17.18 22.08 21.32
N LYS A 82 16.40 21.51 22.24
CA LYS A 82 14.93 21.55 22.16
C LYS A 82 14.39 22.98 22.19
N GLY A 83 14.94 23.82 23.06
CA GLY A 83 14.57 25.25 23.11
C GLY A 83 14.84 25.95 21.78
N PHE A 84 16.01 25.73 21.20
CA PHE A 84 16.37 26.25 19.88
C PHE A 84 15.45 25.74 18.78
N LEU A 85 15.17 24.44 18.72
CA LEU A 85 14.27 23.87 17.72
C LEU A 85 12.84 24.42 17.85
N THR A 86 12.40 24.73 19.06
CA THR A 86 11.10 25.39 19.30
C THR A 86 11.13 26.84 18.82
N GLU A 87 12.19 27.58 19.09
CA GLU A 87 12.37 28.97 18.68
C GLU A 87 12.32 29.15 17.16
N ILE A 88 12.99 28.26 16.40
CA ILE A 88 13.00 28.31 14.93
C ILE A 88 11.75 27.67 14.27
N GLY A 89 10.79 27.17 15.06
CA GLY A 89 9.57 26.53 14.56
C GLY A 89 9.78 25.15 13.92
N TYR A 90 10.90 24.47 14.24
CA TYR A 90 11.10 23.08 13.87
C TYR A 90 10.26 22.14 14.75
N LEU A 91 10.29 22.34 16.05
CA LEU A 91 9.47 21.64 17.04
C LEU A 91 8.28 22.53 17.40
N LEU A 92 7.08 22.03 17.15
CA LEU A 92 5.85 22.77 17.39
C LEU A 92 5.19 22.31 18.70
N PRO A 93 4.45 23.20 19.39
CA PRO A 93 3.63 22.79 20.52
C PRO A 93 2.48 21.88 20.05
N GLU A 94 2.22 20.83 20.79
CA GLU A 94 1.03 20.01 20.55
C GLU A 94 -0.23 20.77 20.93
N GLY A 95 -1.22 20.72 20.02
CA GLY A 95 -2.56 21.23 20.29
C GLY A 95 -3.41 20.25 21.12
N ASP A 96 -4.66 20.60 21.32
CA ASP A 96 -5.64 19.78 22.04
C ASP A 96 -5.80 18.39 21.42
N ASP A 97 -6.32 17.44 22.20
CA ASP A 97 -6.63 16.10 21.71
C ASP A 97 -7.74 16.13 20.66
N PHE A 98 -7.65 15.23 19.68
CA PHE A 98 -8.64 15.06 18.63
C PHE A 98 -8.67 13.61 18.15
N SER A 99 -9.67 13.27 17.38
CA SER A 99 -9.71 12.00 16.64
C SER A 99 -9.82 12.25 15.16
N ALA A 100 -9.18 11.42 14.36
CA ALA A 100 -9.38 11.39 12.92
C ALA A 100 -10.87 11.15 12.60
N THR A 101 -11.36 11.82 11.57
CA THR A 101 -12.77 11.78 11.16
C THR A 101 -12.97 11.24 9.76
N THR A 102 -11.95 10.58 9.22
CA THR A 102 -12.00 9.95 7.90
C THR A 102 -13.17 8.99 7.78
N THR A 103 -13.93 9.10 6.71
CA THR A 103 -15.11 8.28 6.38
C THR A 103 -14.97 7.68 4.98
N ASN A 104 -15.87 6.76 4.61
CA ASN A 104 -15.86 6.10 3.30
C ASN A 104 -14.50 5.44 3.00
N VAL A 105 -14.00 4.67 3.97
CA VAL A 105 -12.73 3.94 3.87
C VAL A 105 -13.02 2.46 3.65
N ASP A 106 -12.37 1.86 2.66
CA ASP A 106 -12.51 0.42 2.38
C ASP A 106 -12.00 -0.42 3.58
N PRO A 107 -12.60 -1.60 3.84
CA PRO A 107 -12.25 -2.43 5.00
C PRO A 107 -10.78 -2.79 5.09
N GLU A 108 -10.11 -2.94 3.94
CA GLU A 108 -8.68 -3.22 3.86
C GLU A 108 -7.81 -2.17 4.58
N MET A 109 -8.33 -0.96 4.76
CA MET A 109 -7.65 0.10 5.51
C MET A 109 -8.29 0.39 6.86
N ALA A 110 -9.61 0.23 6.98
CA ALA A 110 -10.33 0.59 8.19
C ALA A 110 -10.27 -0.50 9.27
N THR A 111 -10.42 -1.78 8.91
CA THR A 111 -10.69 -2.86 9.86
C THR A 111 -9.89 -4.14 9.65
N MET A 112 -9.25 -4.30 8.49
CA MET A 112 -8.42 -5.47 8.19
C MET A 112 -6.95 -5.12 8.38
N ALA A 113 -6.18 -6.03 8.95
CA ALA A 113 -4.73 -5.86 9.10
C ALA A 113 -3.99 -6.91 8.27
N GLY A 114 -3.06 -6.45 7.44
CA GLY A 114 -2.26 -7.33 6.60
C GLY A 114 -1.11 -6.60 5.91
N PRO A 115 -0.26 -7.33 5.20
CA PRO A 115 0.87 -6.75 4.47
C PRO A 115 0.42 -5.76 3.40
N GLN A 116 1.26 -4.75 3.19
CA GLN A 116 1.16 -3.79 2.11
C GLN A 116 2.40 -3.90 1.23
N LEU A 117 2.22 -4.01 -0.08
CA LEU A 117 3.31 -4.03 -1.06
C LEU A 117 3.54 -2.65 -1.64
N VAL A 118 4.78 -2.40 -2.07
CA VAL A 118 5.15 -1.23 -2.89
C VAL A 118 5.85 -1.74 -4.14
N VAL A 119 5.40 -1.29 -5.32
CA VAL A 119 5.96 -1.70 -6.60
C VAL A 119 6.04 -0.52 -7.57
N PRO A 120 7.04 -0.49 -8.46
CA PRO A 120 7.10 0.53 -9.50
C PRO A 120 5.92 0.37 -10.47
N VAL A 121 5.04 1.35 -10.55
CA VAL A 121 3.91 1.31 -11.49
C VAL A 121 4.36 1.41 -12.95
N MET A 122 5.56 1.91 -13.21
CA MET A 122 6.16 1.93 -14.54
C MET A 122 6.36 0.54 -15.13
N ASN A 123 6.46 -0.50 -14.30
CA ASN A 123 6.59 -1.88 -14.72
C ASN A 123 5.24 -2.62 -14.59
N ALA A 124 4.53 -2.79 -15.71
CA ALA A 124 3.22 -3.42 -15.76
C ALA A 124 3.20 -4.83 -15.13
N ARG A 125 4.26 -5.63 -15.35
CA ARG A 125 4.38 -6.97 -14.76
C ARG A 125 4.45 -6.93 -13.23
N PHE A 126 5.22 -6.01 -12.66
CA PHE A 126 5.31 -5.85 -11.21
C PHE A 126 4.00 -5.31 -10.62
N ALA A 127 3.38 -4.35 -11.29
CA ALA A 127 2.07 -3.81 -10.89
C ALA A 127 0.99 -4.91 -10.85
N LEU A 128 0.89 -5.72 -11.91
CA LEU A 128 -0.04 -6.86 -11.97
C LEU A 128 0.28 -7.93 -10.91
N ASN A 129 1.57 -8.22 -10.67
CA ASN A 129 1.96 -9.17 -9.62
C ASN A 129 1.52 -8.70 -8.24
N ALA A 130 1.74 -7.42 -7.91
CA ALA A 130 1.35 -6.85 -6.62
C ALA A 130 -0.17 -6.78 -6.46
N ALA A 131 -0.90 -6.33 -7.49
CA ALA A 131 -2.36 -6.32 -7.48
C ALA A 131 -2.93 -7.73 -7.24
N ASN A 132 -2.34 -8.76 -7.85
CA ASN A 132 -2.76 -10.15 -7.73
C ASN A 132 -2.25 -10.86 -6.47
N ALA A 133 -1.35 -10.26 -5.71
CA ALA A 133 -0.80 -10.83 -4.48
C ALA A 133 -1.78 -10.78 -3.29
N ARG A 134 -3.03 -10.35 -3.50
CA ARG A 134 -4.10 -10.45 -2.49
C ARG A 134 -4.23 -11.88 -1.97
N TRP A 135 -4.12 -12.87 -2.85
CA TRP A 135 -4.19 -14.29 -2.51
C TRP A 135 -2.87 -14.96 -2.82
N GLY A 136 -2.32 -15.65 -1.82
CA GLY A 136 -1.04 -16.33 -1.91
C GLY A 136 -1.11 -17.75 -1.38
N SER A 137 -0.33 -18.65 -2.00
CA SER A 137 -0.12 -20.01 -1.55
C SER A 137 0.75 -20.04 -0.30
N LEU A 138 0.24 -20.58 0.79
CA LEU A 138 1.04 -20.85 1.99
C LEU A 138 2.12 -21.90 1.71
N TYR A 139 1.79 -22.93 0.95
CA TYR A 139 2.71 -24.02 0.62
C TYR A 139 3.90 -23.52 -0.19
N ASP A 140 3.65 -22.71 -1.23
CA ASP A 140 4.73 -22.10 -2.03
C ASP A 140 5.61 -21.17 -1.19
N ALA A 141 5.00 -20.37 -0.30
CA ALA A 141 5.73 -19.48 0.58
C ALA A 141 6.62 -20.25 1.56
N LEU A 142 6.12 -21.31 2.16
CA LEU A 142 6.88 -22.16 3.07
C LEU A 142 7.98 -22.93 2.34
N TYR A 143 7.66 -23.51 1.17
CA TYR A 143 8.62 -24.31 0.42
C TYR A 143 9.76 -23.46 -0.16
N GLY A 144 9.46 -22.25 -0.63
CA GLY A 144 10.40 -21.38 -1.34
C GLY A 144 11.31 -20.53 -0.44
N THR A 145 11.00 -20.40 0.86
CA THR A 145 11.71 -19.48 1.77
C THR A 145 12.49 -20.25 2.86
N ASP A 146 13.10 -19.52 3.77
CA ASP A 146 13.79 -20.06 4.96
C ASP A 146 12.85 -20.33 6.14
N ALA A 147 11.54 -20.16 5.98
CA ALA A 147 10.54 -20.55 6.99
C ALA A 147 10.61 -22.05 7.33
N ILE A 148 10.95 -22.89 6.35
CA ILE A 148 11.27 -24.29 6.54
C ILE A 148 12.78 -24.49 6.47
N SER A 149 13.38 -24.97 7.57
CA SER A 149 14.81 -25.30 7.63
C SER A 149 15.21 -26.32 6.56
N GLU A 150 16.40 -26.17 6.02
CA GLU A 150 16.99 -27.13 5.07
C GLU A 150 17.65 -28.33 5.74
N GLU A 151 17.68 -28.38 7.07
CA GLU A 151 18.25 -29.49 7.84
C GLU A 151 17.46 -30.80 7.68
N GLY A 152 18.15 -31.92 7.86
CA GLY A 152 17.54 -33.26 7.84
C GLY A 152 17.10 -33.71 6.45
N GLY A 153 17.81 -33.30 5.40
CA GLY A 153 17.54 -33.71 4.02
C GLY A 153 16.42 -32.89 3.35
N ALA A 154 16.05 -31.73 3.93
CA ALA A 154 14.97 -30.87 3.44
C ALA A 154 15.49 -29.68 2.61
N GLU A 155 16.62 -29.84 1.92
CA GLU A 155 17.21 -28.80 1.09
C GLU A 155 16.31 -28.44 -0.10
N LYS A 156 16.32 -27.16 -0.48
CA LYS A 156 15.72 -26.71 -1.74
C LYS A 156 16.56 -27.21 -2.91
N SER A 157 15.92 -27.75 -3.93
CA SER A 157 16.59 -28.22 -5.14
C SER A 157 15.83 -27.81 -6.40
N ALA A 158 16.40 -28.09 -7.58
CA ALA A 158 15.74 -27.85 -8.87
C ALA A 158 14.49 -28.74 -9.09
N THR A 159 14.39 -29.82 -8.33
CA THR A 159 13.25 -30.75 -8.35
C THR A 159 12.59 -30.76 -6.99
N TYR A 160 11.33 -31.19 -6.93
CA TYR A 160 10.60 -31.33 -5.68
C TYR A 160 11.30 -32.28 -4.71
N ASN A 161 11.45 -31.85 -3.45
CA ASN A 161 12.02 -32.64 -2.37
C ASN A 161 10.89 -33.09 -1.41
N PRO A 162 10.54 -34.40 -1.37
CA PRO A 162 9.46 -34.91 -0.52
C PRO A 162 9.69 -34.69 0.98
N ALA A 163 10.96 -34.74 1.45
CA ALA A 163 11.26 -34.47 2.86
C ALA A 163 10.94 -33.01 3.24
N ARG A 164 11.19 -32.08 2.34
CA ARG A 164 10.80 -30.67 2.50
C ARG A 164 9.28 -30.51 2.41
N GLY A 165 8.65 -31.18 1.43
CA GLY A 165 7.19 -31.18 1.27
C GLY A 165 6.46 -31.69 2.52
N ALA A 166 6.96 -32.74 3.15
CA ALA A 166 6.39 -33.25 4.40
C ALA A 166 6.42 -32.21 5.54
N LYS A 167 7.51 -31.46 5.69
CA LYS A 167 7.61 -30.36 6.66
C LYS A 167 6.63 -29.21 6.35
N VAL A 168 6.41 -28.91 5.07
CA VAL A 168 5.42 -27.90 4.64
C VAL A 168 4.01 -28.35 5.02
N ILE A 169 3.65 -29.61 4.76
CA ILE A 169 2.35 -30.18 5.13
C ILE A 169 2.16 -30.14 6.66
N GLU A 170 3.18 -30.53 7.42
CA GLU A 170 3.13 -30.49 8.89
C GLU A 170 2.90 -29.06 9.42
N PHE A 171 3.65 -28.09 8.90
CA PHE A 171 3.46 -26.67 9.25
C PHE A 171 2.04 -26.19 8.92
N ALA A 172 1.56 -26.48 7.71
CA ALA A 172 0.24 -26.09 7.26
C ALA A 172 -0.88 -26.71 8.13
N ARG A 173 -0.71 -27.97 8.58
CA ARG A 173 -1.64 -28.62 9.52
C ARG A 173 -1.62 -27.95 10.89
N SER A 174 -0.44 -27.55 11.38
CA SER A 174 -0.32 -26.77 12.63
C SER A 174 -0.99 -25.41 12.50
N PHE A 175 -0.82 -24.71 11.35
CA PHE A 175 -1.54 -23.47 11.07
C PHE A 175 -3.06 -23.66 11.15
N LEU A 176 -3.61 -24.75 10.60
CA LEU A 176 -5.06 -25.04 10.69
C LEU A 176 -5.52 -25.26 12.14
N ASN A 177 -4.69 -25.90 12.99
CA ASN A 177 -5.02 -26.06 14.40
C ASN A 177 -5.13 -24.72 15.14
N ASP A 178 -4.32 -23.74 14.76
CA ASP A 178 -4.33 -22.41 15.37
C ASP A 178 -5.44 -21.51 14.78
N ALA A 179 -5.61 -21.54 13.46
CA ALA A 179 -6.53 -20.64 12.76
C ALA A 179 -8.00 -21.09 12.78
N ALA A 180 -8.25 -22.41 12.73
CA ALA A 180 -9.58 -23.02 12.70
C ALA A 180 -9.61 -24.30 13.54
N PRO A 181 -9.42 -24.24 14.87
CA PRO A 181 -9.29 -25.39 15.73
C PRO A 181 -10.52 -26.30 15.67
N LEU A 182 -10.29 -27.61 15.76
CA LEU A 182 -11.36 -28.61 15.86
C LEU A 182 -11.92 -28.67 17.29
N ALA A 183 -13.19 -29.04 17.42
CA ALA A 183 -13.83 -29.24 18.71
C ALA A 183 -13.16 -30.38 19.51
N THR A 184 -12.68 -31.41 18.81
CA THR A 184 -11.88 -32.52 19.39
C THR A 184 -10.85 -32.96 18.35
N GLY A 185 -9.66 -33.40 18.83
CA GLY A 185 -8.58 -33.89 17.98
C GLY A 185 -7.76 -32.76 17.33
N SER A 186 -7.06 -33.07 16.26
CA SER A 186 -6.14 -32.19 15.57
C SER A 186 -6.26 -32.36 14.05
N HIS A 187 -6.11 -31.27 13.29
CA HIS A 187 -6.02 -31.36 11.84
C HIS A 187 -4.88 -32.27 11.35
N ASN A 188 -3.87 -32.50 12.17
CA ASN A 188 -2.78 -33.45 11.84
C ASN A 188 -3.29 -34.90 11.65
N ASP A 189 -4.41 -35.24 12.27
CA ASP A 189 -5.02 -36.56 12.20
C ASP A 189 -6.24 -36.63 11.27
N SER A 190 -6.58 -35.53 10.59
CA SER A 190 -7.70 -35.52 9.65
C SER A 190 -7.38 -36.31 8.38
N THR A 191 -8.38 -37.02 7.86
CA THR A 191 -8.32 -37.81 6.62
C THR A 191 -9.32 -37.40 5.56
N GLY A 192 -10.26 -36.51 5.91
CA GLY A 192 -11.27 -35.98 4.98
C GLY A 192 -12.04 -34.81 5.56
N TYR A 193 -12.58 -34.01 4.68
CA TYR A 193 -13.40 -32.82 4.97
C TYR A 193 -14.65 -32.84 4.11
N THR A 194 -15.80 -32.64 4.72
CA THR A 194 -17.11 -32.52 4.04
C THR A 194 -17.92 -31.41 4.67
N ILE A 195 -18.93 -30.91 3.97
CA ILE A 195 -19.93 -30.01 4.51
C ILE A 195 -21.24 -30.80 4.68
N GLN A 196 -21.84 -30.70 5.85
CA GLN A 196 -23.13 -31.36 6.14
C GLN A 196 -24.03 -30.41 6.92
N ASN A 197 -25.18 -30.09 6.35
CA ASN A 197 -26.14 -29.17 6.97
C ASN A 197 -25.51 -27.82 7.40
N GLY A 198 -24.67 -27.25 6.55
CA GLY A 198 -23.98 -25.98 6.82
C GLY A 198 -22.87 -26.05 7.87
N LYS A 199 -22.37 -27.24 8.20
CA LYS A 199 -21.28 -27.44 9.15
C LYS A 199 -20.13 -28.22 8.52
N LEU A 200 -18.94 -27.91 8.94
CA LEU A 200 -17.77 -28.72 8.60
C LEU A 200 -17.81 -30.03 9.38
N VAL A 201 -17.65 -31.13 8.66
CA VAL A 201 -17.41 -32.46 9.25
C VAL A 201 -16.04 -32.93 8.82
N VAL A 202 -15.20 -33.25 9.81
CA VAL A 202 -13.83 -33.70 9.61
C VAL A 202 -13.73 -35.14 10.05
N THR A 203 -13.36 -36.02 9.11
CA THR A 203 -13.10 -37.45 9.41
C THR A 203 -11.67 -37.58 9.94
N MET A 204 -11.54 -38.24 11.05
CA MET A 204 -10.26 -38.49 11.73
C MET A 204 -9.66 -39.84 11.34
N ARG A 205 -8.38 -40.03 11.61
CA ARG A 205 -7.63 -41.29 11.29
C ARG A 205 -8.19 -42.53 11.98
N ASP A 206 -8.80 -42.38 13.13
CA ASP A 206 -9.46 -43.47 13.87
C ASP A 206 -10.88 -43.76 13.40
N GLY A 207 -11.36 -43.06 12.38
CA GLY A 207 -12.70 -43.17 11.83
C GLY A 207 -13.76 -42.35 12.58
N SER A 208 -13.40 -41.65 13.64
CA SER A 208 -14.33 -40.69 14.29
C SER A 208 -14.54 -39.44 13.47
N GLU A 209 -15.61 -38.71 13.76
CA GLU A 209 -15.91 -37.42 13.15
C GLU A 209 -15.87 -36.32 14.20
N THR A 210 -15.43 -35.12 13.76
CA THR A 210 -15.41 -33.92 14.57
C THR A 210 -15.81 -32.71 13.71
N THR A 211 -15.95 -31.55 14.33
CA THR A 211 -16.28 -30.29 13.67
C THR A 211 -15.38 -29.16 14.18
N LEU A 212 -15.59 -27.93 13.73
CA LEU A 212 -14.88 -26.76 14.27
C LEU A 212 -15.26 -26.49 15.72
N ALA A 213 -14.32 -26.05 16.54
CA ALA A 213 -14.57 -25.52 17.87
C ALA A 213 -15.39 -24.21 17.80
N GLU A 214 -15.12 -23.40 16.80
CA GLU A 214 -15.78 -22.11 16.50
C GLU A 214 -16.44 -22.21 15.12
N ALA A 215 -17.75 -22.43 15.10
CA ALA A 215 -18.52 -22.68 13.86
C ALA A 215 -18.51 -21.48 12.89
N ASP A 216 -18.40 -20.27 13.38
CA ASP A 216 -18.38 -19.02 12.64
C ASP A 216 -17.09 -18.80 11.84
N LYS A 217 -16.06 -19.60 12.07
CA LYS A 217 -14.87 -19.61 11.22
C LYS A 217 -15.09 -20.23 9.85
N LEU A 218 -16.12 -21.05 9.65
CA LEU A 218 -16.51 -21.58 8.34
C LEU A 218 -17.35 -20.56 7.59
N VAL A 219 -16.90 -20.16 6.41
CA VAL A 219 -17.55 -19.12 5.59
C VAL A 219 -18.29 -19.71 4.39
N GLY A 220 -17.68 -20.67 3.71
CA GLY A 220 -18.25 -21.26 2.49
C GLY A 220 -17.35 -22.33 1.88
N TYR A 221 -17.67 -22.72 0.65
CA TYR A 221 -16.95 -23.79 -0.03
C TYR A 221 -17.08 -23.66 -1.55
N VAL A 222 -16.31 -24.44 -2.29
CA VAL A 222 -16.41 -24.66 -3.74
C VAL A 222 -16.58 -26.14 -4.02
N GLY A 223 -17.44 -26.49 -4.98
CA GLY A 223 -17.74 -27.88 -5.32
C GLY A 223 -18.98 -28.42 -4.59
N GLU A 224 -19.09 -29.73 -4.47
CA GLU A 224 -20.21 -30.40 -3.80
C GLU A 224 -19.96 -30.47 -2.28
N GLU A 225 -21.01 -30.37 -1.47
CA GLU A 225 -20.90 -30.47 0.01
C GLU A 225 -20.18 -31.74 0.48
N ALA A 226 -20.47 -32.88 -0.16
CA ALA A 226 -19.86 -34.16 0.17
C ALA A 226 -18.40 -34.29 -0.32
N GLN A 227 -17.99 -33.49 -1.29
CA GLN A 227 -16.64 -33.48 -1.88
C GLN A 227 -16.23 -32.06 -2.26
N PRO A 228 -16.05 -31.16 -1.30
CA PRO A 228 -15.62 -29.81 -1.61
C PRO A 228 -14.20 -29.82 -2.20
N THR A 229 -14.00 -29.06 -3.24
CA THR A 229 -12.68 -28.83 -3.83
C THR A 229 -11.91 -27.70 -3.14
N SER A 230 -12.65 -26.83 -2.43
CA SER A 230 -12.12 -25.79 -1.59
C SER A 230 -13.07 -25.50 -0.42
N ILE A 231 -12.52 -25.21 0.75
CA ILE A 231 -13.26 -24.81 1.94
C ILE A 231 -12.72 -23.47 2.41
N LEU A 232 -13.60 -22.47 2.52
CA LEU A 232 -13.26 -21.11 2.89
C LEU A 232 -13.47 -20.88 4.38
N PHE A 233 -12.43 -20.40 5.04
CA PHE A 233 -12.42 -20.03 6.45
C PHE A 233 -12.12 -18.55 6.64
N VAL A 234 -12.41 -18.04 7.83
CA VAL A 234 -12.01 -16.69 8.28
C VAL A 234 -11.31 -16.78 9.64
N ASN A 235 -10.23 -16.03 9.81
CA ASN A 235 -9.56 -15.84 11.08
C ASN A 235 -9.02 -14.41 11.18
N ASN A 236 -9.30 -13.71 12.29
CA ASN A 236 -8.90 -12.32 12.50
C ASN A 236 -9.30 -11.38 11.33
N GLY A 237 -10.45 -11.62 10.71
CA GLY A 237 -10.94 -10.85 9.57
C GLY A 237 -10.30 -11.16 8.22
N LEU A 238 -9.34 -12.09 8.16
CA LEU A 238 -8.69 -12.55 6.93
C LEU A 238 -9.21 -13.92 6.53
N HIS A 239 -9.46 -14.10 5.23
CA HIS A 239 -9.90 -15.38 4.70
C HIS A 239 -8.72 -16.24 4.28
N PHE A 240 -8.91 -17.54 4.41
CA PHE A 240 -8.03 -18.55 3.80
C PHE A 240 -8.87 -19.73 3.32
N GLU A 241 -8.43 -20.36 2.24
CA GLU A 241 -9.08 -21.54 1.70
C GLU A 241 -8.18 -22.76 1.75
N VAL A 242 -8.73 -23.86 2.17
CA VAL A 242 -8.10 -25.19 2.11
C VAL A 242 -8.49 -25.80 0.77
N GLN A 243 -7.55 -25.97 -0.12
CA GLN A 243 -7.77 -26.58 -1.44
C GLN A 243 -7.53 -28.09 -1.38
N ILE A 244 -8.49 -28.87 -1.85
CA ILE A 244 -8.48 -30.34 -1.81
C ILE A 244 -8.47 -30.87 -3.26
N ASP A 245 -7.45 -31.65 -3.59
CA ASP A 245 -7.31 -32.29 -4.91
C ASP A 245 -6.32 -33.45 -4.82
N ARG A 246 -6.84 -34.67 -4.75
CA ARG A 246 -6.07 -35.90 -4.61
C ARG A 246 -5.31 -36.32 -5.88
N ASP A 247 -5.54 -35.67 -7.02
CA ASP A 247 -4.85 -35.97 -8.27
C ASP A 247 -3.52 -35.22 -8.43
N THR A 248 -3.32 -34.14 -7.67
CA THR A 248 -2.06 -33.40 -7.63
C THR A 248 -0.97 -34.18 -6.88
N GLN A 249 0.30 -33.83 -7.11
CA GLN A 249 1.43 -34.45 -6.42
C GLN A 249 1.30 -34.29 -4.87
N ILE A 250 1.07 -33.09 -4.41
CA ILE A 250 0.97 -32.81 -2.97
C ILE A 250 -0.30 -33.42 -2.36
N GLY A 251 -1.43 -33.32 -3.05
CA GLY A 251 -2.68 -33.90 -2.56
C GLY A 251 -2.67 -35.43 -2.48
N LYS A 252 -1.80 -36.12 -3.24
CA LYS A 252 -1.54 -37.57 -3.10
C LYS A 252 -0.73 -37.90 -1.84
N GLU A 253 0.17 -37.01 -1.44
CA GLU A 253 1.02 -37.16 -0.26
C GLU A 253 0.25 -36.83 1.04
N ASP A 254 -0.77 -35.95 0.94
CA ASP A 254 -1.62 -35.56 2.07
C ASP A 254 -2.77 -36.54 2.28
N VAL A 255 -2.92 -37.05 3.51
CA VAL A 255 -3.94 -38.07 3.86
C VAL A 255 -5.36 -37.57 3.58
N ALA A 256 -5.66 -36.29 3.81
CA ALA A 256 -6.96 -35.70 3.53
C ALA A 256 -7.07 -35.15 2.09
N GLY A 257 -6.00 -35.19 1.31
CA GLY A 257 -5.97 -34.71 -0.06
C GLY A 257 -5.77 -33.20 -0.19
N ILE A 258 -5.32 -32.53 0.87
CA ILE A 258 -5.03 -31.09 0.82
C ILE A 258 -3.82 -30.89 -0.08
N LYS A 259 -3.99 -30.04 -1.11
CA LYS A 259 -2.91 -29.67 -2.03
C LYS A 259 -2.27 -28.35 -1.70
N ASP A 260 -3.00 -27.45 -1.05
CA ASP A 260 -2.56 -26.09 -0.68
C ASP A 260 -3.50 -25.45 0.33
N ILE A 261 -2.99 -24.44 1.02
CA ILE A 261 -3.77 -23.43 1.73
C ILE A 261 -3.49 -22.08 1.06
N VAL A 262 -4.51 -21.47 0.48
CA VAL A 262 -4.41 -20.17 -0.18
C VAL A 262 -5.07 -19.13 0.72
N MET A 263 -4.35 -18.07 1.04
CA MET A 263 -4.78 -17.10 2.05
C MET A 263 -4.73 -15.66 1.56
N GLU A 264 -5.56 -14.80 2.14
CA GLU A 264 -5.43 -13.36 1.96
C GLU A 264 -4.07 -12.93 2.51
N SER A 265 -3.26 -12.33 1.66
CA SER A 265 -1.86 -11.97 1.90
C SER A 265 -1.67 -10.48 1.79
N ALA A 266 -1.33 -9.95 0.62
CA ALA A 266 -1.19 -8.51 0.42
C ALA A 266 -2.56 -7.85 0.29
N LEU A 267 -3.07 -7.27 1.38
CA LEU A 267 -4.37 -6.59 1.39
C LEU A 267 -4.37 -5.32 0.57
N THR A 268 -3.26 -4.60 0.58
CA THR A 268 -3.07 -3.36 -0.16
C THR A 268 -1.76 -3.39 -0.95
N ALA A 269 -1.72 -2.64 -2.04
CA ALA A 269 -0.53 -2.48 -2.86
C ALA A 269 -0.39 -1.01 -3.29
N ILE A 270 0.77 -0.42 -3.06
CA ILE A 270 1.10 0.93 -3.49
C ILE A 270 1.74 0.87 -4.87
N MET A 271 1.07 1.46 -5.85
CA MET A 271 1.58 1.67 -7.20
C MET A 271 2.40 2.95 -7.20
N ASP A 272 3.71 2.80 -7.24
CA ASP A 272 4.65 3.87 -6.94
C ASP A 272 5.03 4.67 -8.19
N CYS A 273 4.83 6.00 -8.12
CA CYS A 273 5.33 6.95 -9.13
C CYS A 273 6.63 7.64 -8.69
N GLU A 274 7.17 7.29 -7.52
CA GLU A 274 8.27 8.01 -6.86
C GLU A 274 9.53 7.14 -6.81
N ASP A 275 10.01 6.75 -5.64
CA ASP A 275 11.36 6.21 -5.42
C ASP A 275 11.72 4.96 -6.22
N SER A 276 10.77 4.10 -6.54
CA SER A 276 11.02 2.87 -7.29
C SER A 276 10.99 3.05 -8.81
N VAL A 277 10.76 4.26 -9.32
CA VAL A 277 10.75 4.56 -10.74
C VAL A 277 11.75 5.66 -11.11
N ALA A 278 12.17 5.69 -12.37
CA ALA A 278 12.92 6.78 -12.97
C ALA A 278 12.11 7.31 -14.16
N ALA A 279 11.39 8.41 -13.96
CA ALA A 279 10.55 9.06 -14.95
C ALA A 279 11.06 10.50 -15.15
N VAL A 280 11.88 10.69 -16.17
CA VAL A 280 12.61 11.94 -16.38
C VAL A 280 11.94 12.88 -17.37
N ASP A 281 11.04 12.38 -18.20
CA ASP A 281 10.36 13.14 -19.23
C ASP A 281 8.87 12.76 -19.38
N SER A 282 8.21 13.40 -20.34
CA SER A 282 6.79 13.17 -20.61
C SER A 282 6.46 11.77 -21.11
N ALA A 283 7.39 11.12 -21.82
CA ALA A 283 7.17 9.77 -22.34
C ALA A 283 7.17 8.76 -21.19
N ASP A 284 8.11 8.89 -20.26
CA ASP A 284 8.17 8.08 -19.05
C ASP A 284 6.92 8.27 -18.18
N LYS A 285 6.49 9.53 -17.98
CA LYS A 285 5.26 9.82 -17.21
C LYS A 285 4.03 9.20 -17.86
N VAL A 286 3.92 9.22 -19.18
CA VAL A 286 2.81 8.58 -19.89
C VAL A 286 2.79 7.06 -19.67
N VAL A 287 3.94 6.39 -19.62
CA VAL A 287 3.99 4.94 -19.29
C VAL A 287 3.42 4.68 -17.90
N ILE A 288 3.84 5.48 -16.90
CA ILE A 288 3.35 5.39 -15.52
C ILE A 288 1.82 5.57 -15.47
N TYR A 289 1.33 6.65 -16.05
CA TYR A 289 -0.09 6.99 -16.02
C TYR A 289 -0.96 6.00 -16.81
N ARG A 290 -0.45 5.48 -17.93
CA ARG A 290 -1.16 4.46 -18.72
C ARG A 290 -1.27 3.14 -17.97
N ASN A 291 -0.25 2.72 -17.24
CA ASN A 291 -0.32 1.53 -16.39
C ASN A 291 -1.31 1.73 -15.24
N TRP A 292 -1.31 2.91 -14.60
CA TRP A 292 -2.30 3.25 -13.58
C TRP A 292 -3.73 3.25 -14.14
N LEU A 293 -3.91 3.80 -15.34
CA LEU A 293 -5.21 3.80 -16.05
C LEU A 293 -5.70 2.36 -16.31
N GLY A 294 -4.83 1.48 -16.81
CA GLY A 294 -5.16 0.09 -17.05
C GLY A 294 -5.50 -0.68 -15.76
N LEU A 295 -4.88 -0.34 -14.63
CA LEU A 295 -5.24 -0.89 -13.32
C LEU A 295 -6.62 -0.41 -12.87
N MET A 296 -6.94 0.89 -13.01
CA MET A 296 -8.24 1.44 -12.61
C MET A 296 -9.38 1.01 -13.53
N LYS A 297 -9.11 0.77 -14.80
CA LYS A 297 -10.07 0.16 -15.74
C LYS A 297 -10.15 -1.37 -15.62
N GLY A 298 -9.16 -2.00 -14.97
CA GLY A 298 -9.09 -3.45 -14.82
C GLY A 298 -8.70 -4.19 -16.11
N ASP A 299 -8.12 -3.51 -17.09
CA ASP A 299 -7.76 -4.06 -18.41
C ASP A 299 -6.25 -4.11 -18.67
N LEU A 300 -5.41 -3.73 -17.69
CA LEU A 300 -3.96 -3.83 -17.81
C LEU A 300 -3.56 -5.28 -18.07
N THR A 301 -2.74 -5.48 -19.10
CA THR A 301 -2.19 -6.78 -19.47
C THR A 301 -0.70 -6.70 -19.75
N GLU A 302 0.01 -7.82 -19.56
CA GLU A 302 1.43 -7.94 -19.87
C GLU A 302 1.76 -9.34 -20.39
N GLU A 303 2.52 -9.40 -21.46
CA GLU A 303 3.02 -10.68 -22.01
C GLU A 303 4.23 -11.16 -21.21
N VAL A 304 4.12 -12.33 -20.61
CA VAL A 304 5.16 -12.93 -19.77
C VAL A 304 5.63 -14.24 -20.38
N ALA A 305 6.95 -14.34 -20.61
CA ALA A 305 7.59 -15.57 -21.03
C ALA A 305 8.11 -16.33 -19.78
N LYS A 306 7.67 -17.58 -19.60
CA LYS A 306 8.15 -18.46 -18.53
C LYS A 306 8.22 -19.91 -19.03
N GLY A 307 9.37 -20.56 -18.86
CA GLY A 307 9.56 -21.97 -19.24
C GLY A 307 9.35 -22.25 -20.73
N GLY A 308 9.71 -21.31 -21.60
CA GLY A 308 9.56 -21.45 -23.06
C GLY A 308 8.13 -21.24 -23.58
N LYS A 309 7.18 -20.84 -22.70
CA LYS A 309 5.80 -20.47 -23.07
C LYS A 309 5.57 -19.00 -22.79
N THR A 310 4.80 -18.36 -23.67
CA THR A 310 4.31 -16.99 -23.46
C THR A 310 2.85 -17.05 -23.05
N PHE A 311 2.47 -16.26 -22.05
CA PHE A 311 1.09 -16.11 -21.61
C PHE A 311 0.83 -14.65 -21.24
N THR A 312 -0.42 -14.21 -21.43
CA THR A 312 -0.86 -12.88 -21.08
C THR A 312 -1.22 -12.84 -19.59
N ARG A 313 -0.48 -12.08 -18.78
CA ARG A 313 -0.84 -11.79 -17.40
C ARG A 313 -1.91 -10.71 -17.37
N ARG A 314 -2.88 -10.88 -16.49
CA ARG A 314 -4.02 -9.97 -16.31
C ARG A 314 -4.28 -9.75 -14.84
N ILE A 315 -5.06 -8.75 -14.54
CA ILE A 315 -5.62 -8.55 -13.20
C ILE A 315 -6.61 -9.69 -12.89
N ASN A 316 -6.58 -10.22 -11.66
CA ASN A 316 -7.42 -11.34 -11.26
C ASN A 316 -8.88 -10.90 -11.07
N ALA A 317 -9.82 -11.77 -11.47
CA ALA A 317 -11.23 -11.65 -11.11
C ALA A 317 -11.45 -11.88 -9.60
N ASP A 318 -12.64 -11.56 -9.12
CA ASP A 318 -13.09 -11.91 -7.79
C ASP A 318 -13.19 -13.44 -7.63
N ARG A 319 -13.05 -13.92 -6.41
CA ARG A 319 -13.13 -15.34 -6.06
C ARG A 319 -14.54 -15.65 -5.60
N GLU A 320 -15.16 -16.67 -6.17
CA GLU A 320 -16.55 -17.04 -5.90
C GLU A 320 -16.62 -18.32 -5.07
N TYR A 321 -17.52 -18.31 -4.09
CA TYR A 321 -17.79 -19.43 -3.19
C TYR A 321 -19.30 -19.59 -2.97
N THR A 322 -19.72 -20.77 -2.55
CA THR A 322 -21.06 -21.04 -2.05
C THR A 322 -21.07 -20.83 -0.54
N ALA A 323 -21.94 -19.95 -0.05
CA ALA A 323 -22.18 -19.77 1.39
C ALA A 323 -22.92 -20.97 2.00
N LEU A 324 -22.92 -21.07 3.34
CA LEU A 324 -23.56 -22.18 4.06
C LEU A 324 -25.09 -22.22 3.92
N ASP A 325 -25.70 -21.12 3.52
CA ASP A 325 -27.14 -21.01 3.19
C ASP A 325 -27.44 -21.24 1.70
N GLY A 326 -26.42 -21.58 0.90
CA GLY A 326 -26.51 -21.79 -0.54
C GLY A 326 -26.44 -20.53 -1.39
N SER A 327 -26.30 -19.35 -0.80
CA SER A 327 -26.07 -18.11 -1.55
C SER A 327 -24.65 -18.01 -2.08
N SER A 328 -24.37 -17.08 -3.01
CA SER A 328 -23.03 -16.83 -3.54
C SER A 328 -22.29 -15.80 -2.70
N ILE A 329 -21.00 -16.04 -2.45
CA ILE A 329 -20.05 -15.10 -1.85
C ILE A 329 -19.00 -14.75 -2.89
N ALA A 330 -18.73 -13.45 -3.08
CA ALA A 330 -17.62 -12.98 -3.89
C ALA A 330 -16.61 -12.21 -3.02
N LEU A 331 -15.37 -12.66 -3.01
CA LEU A 331 -14.26 -11.97 -2.35
C LEU A 331 -13.34 -11.33 -3.40
N LYS A 332 -12.81 -10.13 -3.10
CA LYS A 332 -11.88 -9.46 -4.00
C LYS A 332 -10.69 -10.38 -4.32
N GLY A 333 -10.42 -10.57 -5.61
CA GLY A 333 -9.24 -11.30 -6.09
C GLY A 333 -7.96 -10.46 -6.10
N ARG A 334 -8.06 -9.17 -5.76
CA ARG A 334 -7.02 -8.15 -5.90
C ARG A 334 -6.81 -7.38 -4.61
N SER A 335 -5.57 -6.90 -4.40
CA SER A 335 -5.25 -5.91 -3.38
C SER A 335 -6.01 -4.60 -3.64
N LEU A 336 -6.38 -3.89 -2.59
CA LEU A 336 -6.78 -2.50 -2.70
C LEU A 336 -5.55 -1.69 -3.13
N MET A 337 -5.64 -0.99 -4.25
CA MET A 337 -4.52 -0.27 -4.84
C MET A 337 -4.51 1.19 -4.42
N PHE A 338 -3.34 1.64 -3.97
CA PHE A 338 -2.96 3.03 -3.77
C PHE A 338 -2.08 3.48 -4.93
N VAL A 339 -1.98 4.78 -5.15
CA VAL A 339 -0.91 5.36 -5.96
C VAL A 339 -0.07 6.30 -5.09
N ARG A 340 1.27 6.13 -5.12
CA ARG A 340 2.16 7.09 -4.46
C ARG A 340 2.57 8.15 -5.47
N ASN A 341 2.12 9.39 -5.24
CA ASN A 341 2.57 10.55 -5.97
C ASN A 341 3.99 10.93 -5.56
N VAL A 342 4.68 11.70 -6.38
CA VAL A 342 5.95 12.34 -6.00
C VAL A 342 5.69 13.38 -4.90
N GLY A 343 6.69 13.61 -4.04
CA GLY A 343 6.64 14.61 -2.98
C GLY A 343 6.70 16.06 -3.49
N HIS A 344 7.01 17.00 -2.58
CA HIS A 344 6.98 18.44 -2.92
C HIS A 344 8.25 18.97 -3.59
N LEU A 345 9.38 18.23 -3.51
CA LEU A 345 10.69 18.75 -3.95
C LEU A 345 10.85 18.77 -5.47
N MET A 346 10.46 17.72 -6.15
CA MET A 346 10.79 17.52 -7.57
C MET A 346 9.91 18.35 -8.50
N THR A 347 10.47 18.74 -9.63
CA THR A 347 9.77 19.32 -10.78
C THR A 347 9.93 18.39 -11.98
N ASN A 348 9.10 18.59 -13.02
CA ASN A 348 9.16 17.76 -14.22
C ASN A 348 8.85 18.59 -15.47
N GLU A 349 9.65 18.40 -16.51
CA GLU A 349 9.54 19.13 -17.77
C GLU A 349 8.30 18.75 -18.61
N ALA A 350 7.56 17.71 -18.25
CA ALA A 350 6.37 17.30 -19.00
C ALA A 350 5.34 18.43 -19.12
N ILE A 351 5.30 19.32 -18.12
CA ILE A 351 4.48 20.56 -18.15
C ILE A 351 5.36 21.72 -17.67
N LEU A 352 5.30 22.83 -18.41
CA LEU A 352 5.89 24.10 -17.98
C LEU A 352 4.76 25.09 -17.66
N ASP A 353 5.03 25.97 -16.70
CA ASP A 353 4.15 27.09 -16.38
C ASP A 353 4.21 28.21 -17.46
N LYS A 354 3.45 29.28 -17.27
CA LYS A 354 3.42 30.41 -18.18
C LYS A 354 4.78 31.13 -18.37
N ASP A 355 5.67 30.98 -17.38
CA ASP A 355 6.97 31.63 -17.37
C ASP A 355 8.07 30.68 -17.89
N GLY A 356 7.70 29.46 -18.28
CA GLY A 356 8.60 28.42 -18.82
C GLY A 356 9.32 27.61 -17.76
N ASN A 357 8.91 27.68 -16.49
CA ASN A 357 9.46 26.85 -15.44
C ASN A 357 8.74 25.50 -15.39
N GLU A 358 9.47 24.46 -15.04
CA GLU A 358 8.90 23.13 -14.75
C GLU A 358 7.89 23.21 -13.61
N VAL A 359 6.76 22.50 -13.73
CA VAL A 359 5.77 22.43 -12.66
C VAL A 359 6.19 21.45 -11.57
N PRO A 360 5.78 21.67 -10.31
CA PRO A 360 5.99 20.68 -9.25
C PRO A 360 5.38 19.33 -9.63
N GLU A 361 6.21 18.29 -9.68
CA GLU A 361 5.82 16.95 -10.13
C GLU A 361 4.72 16.35 -9.24
N GLY A 362 4.75 16.64 -7.92
CA GLY A 362 3.73 16.20 -7.00
C GLY A 362 2.33 16.84 -7.24
N ILE A 363 2.26 18.02 -7.82
CA ILE A 363 1.01 18.63 -8.28
C ILE A 363 0.52 17.91 -9.54
N MET A 364 1.41 17.69 -10.51
CA MET A 364 1.10 16.98 -11.75
C MET A 364 0.58 15.57 -11.47
N ASP A 365 1.28 14.80 -10.64
CA ASP A 365 0.86 13.46 -10.26
C ASP A 365 -0.51 13.48 -9.55
N GLY A 366 -0.71 14.41 -8.61
CA GLY A 366 -1.97 14.53 -7.89
C GLY A 366 -3.17 14.72 -8.81
N VAL A 367 -3.05 15.62 -9.79
CA VAL A 367 -4.12 15.93 -10.76
C VAL A 367 -4.38 14.74 -11.69
N ILE A 368 -3.32 14.20 -12.32
CA ILE A 368 -3.49 13.18 -13.37
C ILE A 368 -3.86 11.82 -12.77
N THR A 369 -3.24 11.40 -11.68
CA THR A 369 -3.57 10.11 -11.06
C THR A 369 -4.97 10.09 -10.47
N THR A 370 -5.47 11.24 -9.99
CA THR A 370 -6.86 11.36 -9.52
C THR A 370 -7.86 11.36 -10.67
N LEU A 371 -7.58 12.08 -11.77
CA LEU A 371 -8.40 11.97 -12.99
C LEU A 371 -8.58 10.51 -13.41
N ILE A 372 -7.48 9.75 -13.46
CA ILE A 372 -7.49 8.34 -13.81
C ILE A 372 -8.34 7.50 -12.82
N SER A 373 -8.23 7.79 -11.53
CA SER A 373 -8.99 7.08 -10.49
C SER A 373 -10.50 7.27 -10.60
N ILE A 374 -10.98 8.29 -11.33
CA ILE A 374 -12.43 8.49 -11.58
C ILE A 374 -13.04 7.26 -12.29
N HIS A 375 -12.28 6.55 -13.12
CA HIS A 375 -12.78 5.33 -13.77
C HIS A 375 -13.22 4.27 -12.76
N ASP A 376 -12.44 4.09 -11.67
CA ASP A 376 -12.81 3.19 -10.58
C ASP A 376 -13.95 3.76 -9.72
N VAL A 377 -13.84 5.03 -9.29
CA VAL A 377 -14.84 5.70 -8.44
C VAL A 377 -16.23 5.69 -9.08
N LYS A 378 -16.32 5.82 -10.41
CA LYS A 378 -17.57 5.77 -11.18
C LYS A 378 -17.98 4.35 -11.64
N GLY A 379 -17.17 3.34 -11.36
CA GLY A 379 -17.46 1.97 -11.76
C GLY A 379 -17.37 1.73 -13.27
N ASN A 380 -16.54 2.48 -13.98
CA ASN A 380 -16.34 2.33 -15.43
C ASN A 380 -15.42 1.15 -15.79
N GLY A 381 -14.73 0.55 -14.80
CA GLY A 381 -13.79 -0.54 -14.98
C GLY A 381 -14.45 -1.93 -15.02
N GLN A 382 -13.67 -2.93 -15.42
CA GLN A 382 -14.06 -4.35 -15.36
C GLN A 382 -14.17 -4.85 -13.92
N PHE A 383 -13.38 -4.28 -13.02
CA PHE A 383 -13.31 -4.63 -11.61
C PHE A 383 -13.25 -3.36 -10.77
N SER A 384 -13.84 -3.40 -9.59
CA SER A 384 -13.80 -2.30 -8.64
C SER A 384 -12.54 -2.40 -7.77
N ASN A 385 -11.76 -1.32 -7.69
CA ASN A 385 -10.70 -1.16 -6.68
C ASN A 385 -11.31 -0.72 -5.35
N THR A 386 -12.07 0.38 -5.32
CA THR A 386 -12.79 0.84 -4.13
C THR A 386 -14.23 0.34 -4.11
N LYS A 387 -14.76 0.04 -2.91
CA LYS A 387 -16.19 -0.22 -2.67
C LYS A 387 -16.90 0.99 -2.03
N THR A 388 -16.13 1.97 -1.59
CA THR A 388 -16.64 3.14 -0.85
C THR A 388 -16.60 4.43 -1.66
N GLY A 389 -16.13 4.37 -2.92
CA GLY A 389 -16.03 5.53 -3.79
C GLY A 389 -14.86 6.46 -3.44
N SER A 390 -13.81 5.95 -2.85
CA SER A 390 -12.61 6.69 -2.46
C SER A 390 -11.43 6.38 -3.37
N THR A 391 -10.55 7.35 -3.56
CA THR A 391 -9.22 7.14 -4.16
C THR A 391 -8.13 7.34 -3.12
N TYR A 392 -7.10 6.50 -3.17
CA TYR A 392 -6.09 6.39 -2.15
C TYR A 392 -4.74 6.86 -2.65
N ILE A 393 -4.25 7.96 -2.09
CA ILE A 393 -2.98 8.60 -2.48
C ILE A 393 -1.99 8.51 -1.33
N VAL A 394 -0.78 8.01 -1.60
CA VAL A 394 0.35 8.12 -0.68
C VAL A 394 1.08 9.42 -0.97
N LYS A 395 1.28 10.25 0.05
CA LYS A 395 2.07 11.48 -0.06
C LYS A 395 3.36 11.35 0.73
N PRO A 396 4.50 11.21 0.02
CA PRO A 396 5.80 10.97 0.63
C PRO A 396 6.52 12.27 1.00
N LYS A 397 7.57 12.15 1.82
CA LYS A 397 8.61 13.16 2.05
C LYS A 397 8.08 14.55 2.44
N MET A 398 7.01 14.60 3.25
CA MET A 398 6.49 15.84 3.80
C MET A 398 7.24 16.23 5.08
N HIS A 399 7.63 17.49 5.19
CA HIS A 399 8.34 18.05 6.34
C HIS A 399 7.40 18.86 7.22
N GLY A 400 6.76 18.19 8.17
CA GLY A 400 5.93 18.81 9.19
C GLY A 400 4.49 19.14 8.74
N PRO A 401 3.65 19.66 9.67
CA PRO A 401 2.22 19.81 9.47
C PRO A 401 1.83 20.84 8.41
N GLU A 402 2.66 21.85 8.13
CA GLU A 402 2.38 22.83 7.07
C GLU A 402 2.39 22.18 5.68
N GLU A 403 3.31 21.25 5.44
CA GLU A 403 3.37 20.53 4.17
C GLU A 403 2.24 19.50 4.05
N VAL A 404 1.81 18.89 5.15
CA VAL A 404 0.61 18.05 5.17
C VAL A 404 -0.64 18.90 4.90
N ALA A 405 -0.76 20.09 5.48
CA ALA A 405 -1.85 21.02 5.21
C ALA A 405 -1.86 21.47 3.75
N PHE A 406 -0.68 21.72 3.16
CA PHE A 406 -0.56 22.04 1.74
C PHE A 406 -1.02 20.86 0.85
N ALA A 407 -0.65 19.62 1.19
CA ALA A 407 -1.15 18.45 0.46
C ALA A 407 -2.67 18.31 0.59
N ASN A 408 -3.25 18.59 1.77
CA ASN A 408 -4.70 18.60 1.98
C ASN A 408 -5.40 19.69 1.14
N GLU A 409 -4.82 20.89 1.06
CA GLU A 409 -5.31 21.97 0.19
C GLU A 409 -5.26 21.56 -1.28
N LEU A 410 -4.14 20.99 -1.74
CA LEU A 410 -3.97 20.47 -3.09
C LEU A 410 -5.06 19.45 -3.45
N PHE A 411 -5.31 18.48 -2.57
CA PHE A 411 -6.35 17.47 -2.78
C PHE A 411 -7.74 18.09 -2.87
N GLY A 412 -8.03 19.08 -2.02
CA GLY A 412 -9.29 19.83 -2.10
C GLY A 412 -9.46 20.57 -3.42
N ARG A 413 -8.42 21.19 -3.92
CA ARG A 413 -8.44 21.89 -5.23
C ARG A 413 -8.59 20.91 -6.40
N ILE A 414 -7.98 19.73 -6.31
CA ILE A 414 -8.15 18.67 -7.33
C ILE A 414 -9.60 18.17 -7.34
N GLU A 415 -10.18 17.90 -6.18
CA GLU A 415 -11.59 17.48 -6.06
C GLU A 415 -12.52 18.51 -6.69
N ASP A 416 -12.31 19.80 -6.42
CA ASP A 416 -13.11 20.90 -7.02
C ASP A 416 -12.95 20.94 -8.54
N ALA A 417 -11.72 20.86 -9.06
CA ALA A 417 -11.44 20.91 -10.49
C ALA A 417 -12.03 19.72 -11.26
N LEU A 418 -12.05 18.55 -10.66
CA LEU A 418 -12.57 17.31 -11.26
C LEU A 418 -14.05 17.04 -10.95
N GLY A 419 -14.70 17.88 -10.14
CA GLY A 419 -16.10 17.71 -9.75
C GLY A 419 -16.35 16.50 -8.85
N LEU A 420 -15.37 16.14 -8.01
CA LEU A 420 -15.46 15.07 -7.02
C LEU A 420 -16.03 15.61 -5.70
N GLU A 421 -16.69 14.75 -4.94
CA GLU A 421 -17.10 15.09 -3.58
C GLU A 421 -15.89 15.36 -2.70
N ARG A 422 -16.05 16.28 -1.71
CA ARG A 422 -14.99 16.60 -0.76
C ARG A 422 -14.59 15.34 0.03
N PHE A 423 -13.29 15.12 0.20
CA PHE A 423 -12.68 13.98 0.87
C PHE A 423 -12.80 12.65 0.12
N THR A 424 -13.10 12.66 -1.18
CA THR A 424 -12.95 11.49 -2.04
C THR A 424 -11.49 11.01 -2.09
N MET A 425 -10.54 11.94 -2.17
CA MET A 425 -9.11 11.64 -2.10
C MET A 425 -8.69 11.39 -0.65
N LYS A 426 -8.23 10.17 -0.35
CA LYS A 426 -7.64 9.79 0.93
C LYS A 426 -6.14 9.98 0.91
N MET A 427 -5.55 10.20 2.07
CA MET A 427 -4.12 10.47 2.21
C MET A 427 -3.44 9.44 3.12
N GLY A 428 -2.46 8.72 2.59
CA GLY A 428 -1.46 8.03 3.37
C GLY A 428 -0.30 8.98 3.68
N ILE A 429 -0.02 9.21 4.95
CA ILE A 429 1.10 10.05 5.40
C ILE A 429 2.30 9.16 5.66
N MET A 430 3.39 9.38 4.91
CA MET A 430 4.67 8.75 5.21
C MET A 430 5.37 9.54 6.31
N ASP A 431 5.60 8.88 7.45
CA ASP A 431 6.43 9.40 8.55
C ASP A 431 7.89 9.03 8.27
N GLU A 432 8.51 9.81 7.42
CA GLU A 432 9.85 9.53 6.89
C GLU A 432 10.78 10.76 6.89
N GLU A 433 10.30 11.86 7.48
CA GLU A 433 11.09 13.08 7.68
C GLU A 433 11.08 13.45 9.17
N ARG A 434 12.24 13.82 9.72
CA ARG A 434 12.38 14.07 11.17
C ARG A 434 11.40 15.12 11.69
N ARG A 435 11.18 16.21 10.92
CA ARG A 435 10.24 17.26 11.31
C ARG A 435 8.79 16.79 11.31
N THR A 436 8.44 15.82 10.49
CA THR A 436 7.14 15.12 10.55
C THR A 436 7.08 14.22 11.77
N THR A 437 8.11 13.43 12.04
CA THR A 437 8.14 12.54 13.21
C THR A 437 7.90 13.30 14.52
N VAL A 438 8.64 14.37 14.77
CA VAL A 438 8.54 15.11 16.03
C VAL A 438 7.27 15.97 16.16
N ASN A 439 6.51 16.13 15.06
CA ASN A 439 5.23 16.87 15.04
C ASN A 439 4.08 15.99 14.51
N LEU A 440 4.17 14.67 14.66
CA LEU A 440 3.27 13.73 13.97
C LEU A 440 1.80 13.93 14.33
N LYS A 441 1.48 14.23 15.57
CA LYS A 441 0.10 14.55 16.01
C LYS A 441 -0.48 15.71 15.18
N GLU A 442 0.29 16.78 14.99
CA GLU A 442 -0.14 17.93 14.21
C GLU A 442 -0.18 17.65 12.69
N CYS A 443 0.68 16.77 12.19
CA CYS A 443 0.60 16.28 10.82
C CYS A 443 -0.71 15.51 10.57
N ILE A 444 -1.08 14.60 11.48
CA ILE A 444 -2.36 13.89 11.40
C ILE A 444 -3.53 14.86 11.49
N ARG A 445 -3.47 15.88 12.39
CA ARG A 445 -4.49 16.93 12.53
C ARG A 445 -4.74 17.66 11.22
N ALA A 446 -3.68 18.01 10.50
CA ALA A 446 -3.76 18.73 9.23
C ALA A 446 -4.49 17.96 8.11
N ALA A 447 -4.65 16.64 8.24
CA ALA A 447 -5.35 15.78 7.28
C ALA A 447 -6.36 14.83 7.95
N LYS A 448 -6.89 15.19 9.12
CA LYS A 448 -7.74 14.31 9.94
C LYS A 448 -9.00 13.79 9.27
N GLU A 449 -9.49 14.47 8.22
CA GLU A 449 -10.64 14.05 7.43
C GLU A 449 -10.27 13.13 6.26
N ARG A 450 -8.95 12.97 5.95
CA ARG A 450 -8.43 12.24 4.78
C ARG A 450 -7.50 11.09 5.13
N VAL A 451 -6.86 11.14 6.31
CA VAL A 451 -5.83 10.17 6.69
C VAL A 451 -6.37 8.75 6.71
N VAL A 452 -5.68 7.85 5.99
CA VAL A 452 -5.99 6.41 5.94
C VAL A 452 -4.84 5.54 6.40
N PHE A 453 -3.65 6.08 6.47
CA PHE A 453 -2.54 5.46 7.20
C PHE A 453 -1.47 6.49 7.59
N ILE A 454 -0.69 6.15 8.59
CA ILE A 454 0.65 6.65 8.85
C ILE A 454 1.60 5.45 8.73
N ASN A 455 2.78 5.66 8.16
CA ASN A 455 3.74 4.57 7.97
C ASN A 455 5.17 5.07 8.21
N THR A 456 5.96 4.25 8.90
CA THR A 456 7.37 4.55 9.15
C THR A 456 8.23 4.20 7.93
N GLY A 457 8.51 5.19 7.08
CA GLY A 457 9.45 5.10 5.95
C GLY A 457 10.90 5.20 6.43
N PHE A 458 11.40 4.17 7.09
CA PHE A 458 12.65 4.20 7.87
C PHE A 458 13.91 4.44 7.04
N LEU A 459 13.92 4.13 5.74
CA LEU A 459 15.08 4.38 4.86
C LEU A 459 15.27 5.89 4.65
N ASP A 460 14.22 6.60 4.25
CA ASP A 460 14.25 8.05 4.10
C ASP A 460 14.42 8.75 5.45
N ARG A 461 13.74 8.24 6.49
CA ARG A 461 13.87 8.76 7.85
C ARG A 461 15.32 8.71 8.36
N THR A 462 16.04 7.61 8.06
CA THR A 462 17.48 7.48 8.36
C THR A 462 18.29 8.50 7.57
N GLY A 463 17.97 8.70 6.31
CA GLY A 463 18.62 9.71 5.47
C GLY A 463 18.43 11.13 6.01
N ASP A 464 17.21 11.48 6.42
CA ASP A 464 16.92 12.78 6.99
C ASP A 464 17.54 12.98 8.38
N GLU A 465 17.60 11.92 9.22
CA GLU A 465 18.33 11.98 10.49
C GLU A 465 19.81 12.35 10.26
N ILE A 466 20.46 11.71 9.28
CA ILE A 466 21.85 12.00 8.91
C ILE A 466 21.99 13.42 8.39
N HIS A 467 21.11 13.84 7.47
CA HIS A 467 21.16 15.17 6.85
C HIS A 467 20.93 16.28 7.89
N THR A 468 19.90 16.17 8.68
CA THR A 468 19.54 17.18 9.69
C THR A 468 20.63 17.35 10.75
N SER A 469 21.35 16.27 11.10
CA SER A 469 22.40 16.27 12.13
C SER A 469 23.81 16.28 11.55
N MET A 470 24.00 16.59 10.27
CA MET A 470 25.29 16.48 9.57
C MET A 470 26.41 17.27 10.28
N GLU A 471 26.14 18.47 10.73
CA GLU A 471 27.10 19.36 11.38
C GLU A 471 27.29 19.06 12.89
N ALA A 472 26.51 18.14 13.45
CA ALA A 472 26.72 17.66 14.82
C ALA A 472 27.91 16.71 14.95
N GLY A 473 28.41 16.17 13.84
CA GLY A 473 29.55 15.24 13.79
C GLY A 473 29.18 13.94 13.05
N PRO A 474 30.13 12.99 12.94
CA PRO A 474 29.95 11.76 12.21
C PRO A 474 28.87 10.87 12.87
N MET A 475 28.00 10.32 12.04
CA MET A 475 26.99 9.35 12.45
C MET A 475 27.57 7.94 12.50
N ILE A 476 26.89 7.03 13.23
CA ILE A 476 27.16 5.60 13.16
C ILE A 476 26.90 5.07 11.75
N ARG A 477 27.45 3.90 11.43
CA ARG A 477 27.20 3.26 10.12
C ARG A 477 25.70 2.98 9.91
N LYS A 478 25.23 3.10 8.68
CA LYS A 478 23.83 2.89 8.33
C LYS A 478 23.29 1.53 8.81
N GLY A 479 24.07 0.46 8.71
CA GLY A 479 23.69 -0.86 9.21
C GLY A 479 23.49 -0.92 10.72
N ASP A 480 24.21 -0.11 11.48
CA ASP A 480 24.12 -0.06 12.95
C ASP A 480 22.91 0.78 13.42
N MET A 481 22.32 1.61 12.53
CA MET A 481 21.13 2.42 12.81
C MET A 481 19.94 1.57 13.24
N LYS A 482 19.83 0.33 12.77
CA LYS A 482 18.75 -0.61 13.17
C LYS A 482 18.63 -0.80 14.68
N ALA A 483 19.76 -0.74 15.38
CA ALA A 483 19.85 -0.91 16.83
C ALA A 483 19.93 0.42 17.58
N ALA A 484 19.91 1.57 16.89
CA ALA A 484 20.02 2.87 17.52
C ALA A 484 18.74 3.24 18.29
N ALA A 485 18.90 3.91 19.43
CA ALA A 485 17.76 4.28 20.28
C ALA A 485 16.73 5.16 19.57
N TRP A 486 17.17 6.05 18.68
CA TRP A 486 16.27 6.97 17.97
C TRP A 486 15.28 6.24 17.06
N ILE A 487 15.68 5.15 16.39
CA ILE A 487 14.78 4.45 15.46
C ILE A 487 13.70 3.67 16.21
N GLY A 488 14.04 3.06 17.35
CA GLY A 488 13.06 2.44 18.24
C GLY A 488 12.08 3.47 18.82
N ALA A 489 12.58 4.63 19.22
CA ALA A 489 11.75 5.74 19.68
C ALA A 489 10.80 6.26 18.58
N TYR A 490 11.31 6.43 17.37
CA TYR A 490 10.55 6.82 16.19
C TYR A 490 9.40 5.85 15.88
N GLU A 491 9.69 4.55 15.85
CA GLU A 491 8.67 3.54 15.56
C GLU A 491 7.58 3.48 16.65
N ASN A 492 7.97 3.57 17.93
CA ASN A 492 7.02 3.59 19.03
C ASN A 492 6.17 4.87 19.03
N TRP A 493 6.82 6.03 18.82
CA TRP A 493 6.16 7.32 18.72
C TRP A 493 5.11 7.38 17.61
N ASN A 494 5.41 6.75 16.45
CA ASN A 494 4.45 6.62 15.35
C ASN A 494 3.18 5.86 15.80
N VAL A 495 3.35 4.73 16.45
CA VAL A 495 2.22 3.91 16.96
C VAL A 495 1.43 4.68 18.02
N ASP A 496 2.11 5.27 19.00
CA ASP A 496 1.48 5.99 20.11
C ASP A 496 0.63 7.17 19.58
N ASN A 497 1.16 7.95 18.64
CA ASN A 497 0.41 9.04 18.01
C ASN A 497 -0.77 8.55 17.18
N GLY A 498 -0.60 7.45 16.43
CA GLY A 498 -1.70 6.86 15.67
C GLY A 498 -2.86 6.45 16.57
N LEU A 499 -2.57 5.80 17.69
CA LEU A 499 -3.57 5.42 18.68
C LEU A 499 -4.21 6.64 19.36
N LEU A 500 -3.39 7.61 19.77
CA LEU A 500 -3.86 8.86 20.41
C LEU A 500 -4.79 9.66 19.50
N CYS A 501 -4.48 9.69 18.19
CA CYS A 501 -5.29 10.39 17.18
C CYS A 501 -6.52 9.58 16.71
N GLY A 502 -6.82 8.44 17.31
CA GLY A 502 -8.02 7.65 17.03
C GLY A 502 -8.04 7.03 15.64
N LEU A 503 -6.89 6.58 15.12
CA LEU A 503 -6.81 5.93 13.80
C LEU A 503 -7.44 4.53 13.78
N GLN A 504 -7.51 3.85 14.91
CA GLN A 504 -8.08 2.51 15.01
C GLN A 504 -9.52 2.47 14.47
N GLY A 505 -9.79 1.52 13.57
CA GLY A 505 -11.09 1.38 12.89
C GLY A 505 -11.35 2.40 11.78
N ARG A 506 -10.38 3.27 11.43
CA ARG A 506 -10.48 4.30 10.39
C ARG A 506 -9.29 4.33 9.46
N ALA A 507 -8.09 4.10 9.99
CA ALA A 507 -6.83 4.19 9.29
C ALA A 507 -5.84 3.18 9.87
N GLN A 508 -4.81 2.84 9.12
CA GLN A 508 -3.78 1.91 9.55
C GLN A 508 -2.57 2.64 10.15
N ILE A 509 -1.87 1.94 11.03
CA ILE A 509 -0.56 2.29 11.56
C ILE A 509 0.41 1.26 11.00
N GLY A 510 1.19 1.64 9.98
CA GLY A 510 2.08 0.74 9.26
C GLY A 510 3.54 0.95 9.63
N LYS A 511 4.33 -0.11 9.47
CA LYS A 511 5.80 -0.06 9.59
C LYS A 511 6.45 -0.52 8.30
N GLY A 512 7.52 0.17 7.89
CA GLY A 512 8.45 -0.31 6.89
C GLY A 512 9.17 -1.56 7.39
N MET A 513 9.65 -2.39 6.45
CA MET A 513 10.40 -3.61 6.76
C MET A 513 11.84 -3.48 6.25
N TRP A 514 12.79 -3.81 7.12
CA TRP A 514 14.24 -3.80 6.78
C TRP A 514 14.60 -4.85 5.72
#